data_d28dac2d2b7f50dab82bc5e9464a6d3e
#
_entry.id   d28dac2d2b7f50dab82bc5e9464a6d3e
#
_cell.length_a   1.000
_cell.length_b   1.000
_cell.length_c   1.000
_cell.angle_alpha   90.00
_cell.angle_beta   90.00
_cell.angle_gamma   90.00
#
_symmetry.space_group_name_H-M   'P 1'
#
loop_
_entity.id
_entity.type
_entity.pdbx_description
1 polymer ?
#
loop_
_entity_poly.entity_id
_entity_poly.type
_entity_poly.pdbx_seq_one_letter_code
_entity_poly.pdbx_strand_id
1 'polypeptide(L)'
;IVDVAGGSYYIEELTENIAEAAWKLFLEVQEQGGYVEALKKGFVQAAVKATAQARDLAIAQRKENFVGVNQFPNFNEKIDRPLCSCIFEPEDETAEDAEIETLKSYRGPAAFEAMRLKTDVYAAQNGRPVVYMFPMGNLAMRKARAQFACNFFACAGFEVKDNNGFKTVDEGVQACLENKAAIVVLCSSDDEYAGFAPEAFEKLKDKAIIVVAGNPESRPELEAKGLMNYIHVKNNVLEELKGYQQKLGI
;
A
#
# COMPACT_ATOMS: atom_id res chain seq x y z
N ILE A 1 2.56 39.33 -15.08
CA ILE A 1 3.89 38.71 -15.30
C ILE A 1 3.67 37.45 -16.14
N VAL A 2 4.21 37.45 -17.37
CA VAL A 2 4.01 36.34 -18.32
C VAL A 2 4.90 35.14 -17.98
N ASP A 3 6.12 35.39 -17.52
CA ASP A 3 7.09 34.40 -17.10
C ASP A 3 7.69 34.78 -15.74
N VAL A 4 7.19 34.15 -14.68
CA VAL A 4 7.61 34.47 -13.31
C VAL A 4 8.99 33.88 -12.96
N ALA A 5 9.49 32.93 -13.76
CA ALA A 5 10.75 32.23 -13.55
C ALA A 5 11.83 32.57 -14.56
N GLY A 6 11.53 33.49 -15.50
CA GLY A 6 12.45 33.91 -16.57
C GLY A 6 13.80 34.38 -16.03
N GLY A 7 14.89 33.82 -16.57
CA GLY A 7 16.26 34.07 -16.15
C GLY A 7 16.74 33.31 -14.92
N SER A 8 15.91 32.43 -14.33
CA SER A 8 16.37 31.48 -13.30
C SER A 8 17.20 30.39 -13.96
N TYR A 9 18.49 30.32 -13.66
CA TYR A 9 19.43 29.35 -14.26
C TYR A 9 18.91 27.90 -14.14
N TYR A 10 18.37 27.53 -13.00
CA TYR A 10 17.82 26.17 -12.79
C TYR A 10 16.61 25.88 -13.68
N ILE A 11 15.69 26.84 -13.80
CA ILE A 11 14.47 26.66 -14.61
C ILE A 11 14.80 26.64 -16.09
N GLU A 12 15.71 27.52 -16.55
CA GLU A 12 16.13 27.54 -17.96
C GLU A 12 16.83 26.23 -18.35
N GLU A 13 17.77 25.76 -17.52
CA GLU A 13 18.46 24.49 -17.75
C GLU A 13 17.50 23.30 -17.73
N LEU A 14 16.53 23.27 -16.79
CA LEU A 14 15.54 22.22 -16.72
C LEU A 14 14.64 22.22 -17.96
N THR A 15 14.25 23.41 -18.44
CA THR A 15 13.42 23.57 -19.65
C THR A 15 14.14 23.05 -20.88
N GLU A 16 15.44 23.38 -21.03
CA GLU A 16 16.27 22.91 -22.14
C GLU A 16 16.43 21.39 -22.11
N ASN A 17 16.75 20.80 -20.94
CA ASN A 17 16.88 19.35 -20.77
C ASN A 17 15.56 18.62 -21.09
N ILE A 18 14.41 19.16 -20.71
CA ILE A 18 13.11 18.58 -21.05
C ILE A 18 12.85 18.68 -22.55
N ALA A 19 13.18 19.81 -23.18
CA ALA A 19 13.03 20.02 -24.62
C ALA A 19 13.91 19.04 -25.43
N GLU A 20 15.17 18.85 -25.03
CA GLU A 20 16.07 17.88 -25.66
C GLU A 20 15.57 16.45 -25.52
N ALA A 21 15.11 16.04 -24.33
CA ALA A 21 14.55 14.71 -24.09
C ALA A 21 13.28 14.46 -24.92
N ALA A 22 12.39 15.46 -24.99
CA ALA A 22 11.18 15.39 -25.82
C ALA A 22 11.52 15.31 -27.32
N TRP A 23 12.51 16.08 -27.79
CA TRP A 23 12.97 16.04 -29.16
C TRP A 23 13.57 14.69 -29.54
N LYS A 24 14.36 14.11 -28.66
CA LYS A 24 14.93 12.77 -28.84
C LYS A 24 13.84 11.72 -28.99
N LEU A 25 12.83 11.74 -28.11
CA LEU A 25 11.70 10.82 -28.19
C LEU A 25 10.89 11.01 -29.49
N PHE A 26 10.73 12.27 -29.94
CA PHE A 26 10.09 12.57 -31.22
C PHE A 26 10.86 11.94 -32.39
N LEU A 27 12.18 12.03 -32.41
CA LEU A 27 13.01 11.41 -33.45
C LEU A 27 12.91 9.88 -33.43
N GLU A 28 12.88 9.25 -32.24
CA GLU A 28 12.67 7.80 -32.11
C GLU A 28 11.33 7.37 -32.72
N VAL A 29 10.25 8.15 -32.53
CA VAL A 29 8.95 7.90 -33.19
C VAL A 29 9.05 8.07 -34.72
N GLN A 30 9.79 9.04 -35.21
CA GLN A 30 9.99 9.24 -36.66
C GLN A 30 10.76 8.08 -37.29
N GLU A 31 11.74 7.51 -36.61
CA GLU A 31 12.48 6.32 -37.04
C GLU A 31 11.58 5.07 -37.16
N GLN A 32 10.47 4.99 -36.42
CA GLN A 32 9.46 3.93 -36.57
C GLN A 32 8.61 4.06 -37.87
N GLY A 33 8.76 5.15 -38.61
CA GLY A 33 7.94 5.47 -39.78
C GLY A 33 6.84 6.51 -39.50
N GLY A 34 6.99 7.26 -38.42
CA GLY A 34 6.05 8.27 -37.93
C GLY A 34 5.06 7.74 -36.89
N TYR A 35 4.25 8.63 -36.35
CA TYR A 35 3.41 8.33 -35.19
C TYR A 35 2.38 7.21 -35.43
N VAL A 36 1.73 7.18 -36.59
CA VAL A 36 0.72 6.16 -36.91
C VAL A 36 1.35 4.77 -36.99
N GLU A 37 2.50 4.66 -37.66
CA GLU A 37 3.21 3.37 -37.76
C GLU A 37 3.80 2.94 -36.40
N ALA A 38 4.26 3.86 -35.59
CA ALA A 38 4.70 3.60 -34.21
C ALA A 38 3.55 3.06 -33.34
N LEU A 39 2.33 3.59 -33.48
CA LEU A 39 1.14 3.07 -32.81
C LEU A 39 0.77 1.66 -33.29
N LYS A 40 0.74 1.42 -34.61
CA LYS A 40 0.46 0.09 -35.19
C LYS A 40 1.46 -0.97 -34.72
N LYS A 41 2.73 -0.59 -34.54
CA LYS A 41 3.79 -1.46 -34.04
C LYS A 41 3.78 -1.65 -32.52
N GLY A 42 2.90 -0.96 -31.80
CA GLY A 42 2.84 -1.01 -30.34
C GLY A 42 3.98 -0.28 -29.62
N PHE A 43 4.80 0.51 -30.33
CA PHE A 43 5.96 1.22 -29.76
C PHE A 43 5.55 2.21 -28.66
N VAL A 44 4.52 3.02 -28.95
CA VAL A 44 3.98 4.00 -27.98
C VAL A 44 3.34 3.30 -26.79
N GLN A 45 2.54 2.25 -27.07
CA GLN A 45 1.87 1.48 -26.02
C GLN A 45 2.88 0.80 -25.08
N ALA A 46 3.96 0.25 -25.61
CA ALA A 46 5.01 -0.36 -24.79
C ALA A 46 5.68 0.66 -23.84
N ALA A 47 5.99 1.86 -24.33
CA ALA A 47 6.58 2.93 -23.53
C ALA A 47 5.64 3.41 -22.42
N VAL A 48 4.36 3.62 -22.74
CA VAL A 48 3.32 3.99 -21.75
C VAL A 48 3.13 2.88 -20.73
N LYS A 49 3.07 1.62 -21.16
CA LYS A 49 2.91 0.46 -20.27
C LYS A 49 4.06 0.31 -19.28
N ALA A 50 5.30 0.51 -19.74
CA ALA A 50 6.48 0.48 -18.87
C ALA A 50 6.42 1.59 -17.80
N THR A 51 6.02 2.80 -18.18
CA THR A 51 5.83 3.93 -17.25
C THR A 51 4.71 3.65 -16.25
N ALA A 52 3.59 3.12 -16.71
CA ALA A 52 2.45 2.74 -15.87
C ALA A 52 2.86 1.69 -14.83
N GLN A 53 3.55 0.62 -15.23
CA GLN A 53 4.03 -0.42 -14.31
C GLN A 53 4.99 0.13 -13.23
N ALA A 54 5.91 1.01 -13.63
CA ALA A 54 6.82 1.65 -12.69
C ALA A 54 6.07 2.53 -11.67
N ARG A 55 5.04 3.26 -12.15
CA ARG A 55 4.20 4.10 -11.31
C ARG A 55 3.31 3.27 -10.37
N ASP A 56 2.70 2.21 -10.86
CA ASP A 56 1.89 1.29 -10.05
C ASP A 56 2.71 0.69 -8.90
N LEU A 57 3.96 0.30 -9.18
CA LEU A 57 4.87 -0.17 -8.15
C LEU A 57 5.23 0.92 -7.14
N ALA A 58 5.44 2.16 -7.60
CA ALA A 58 5.71 3.29 -6.72
C ALA A 58 4.51 3.59 -5.80
N ILE A 59 3.29 3.51 -6.32
CA ILE A 59 2.05 3.66 -5.55
C ILE A 59 1.91 2.51 -4.54
N ALA A 60 2.13 1.27 -4.97
CA ALA A 60 2.04 0.09 -4.11
C ALA A 60 3.04 0.13 -2.94
N GLN A 61 4.21 0.73 -3.14
CA GLN A 61 5.27 0.92 -2.16
C GLN A 61 5.18 2.25 -1.38
N ARG A 62 4.13 3.06 -1.59
CA ARG A 62 3.99 4.41 -1.00
C ARG A 62 5.14 5.37 -1.33
N LYS A 63 5.83 5.19 -2.44
CA LYS A 63 6.77 6.17 -2.99
C LYS A 63 6.04 7.31 -3.69
N GLU A 64 4.88 7.00 -4.29
CA GLU A 64 3.89 7.97 -4.75
C GLU A 64 2.66 7.89 -3.84
N ASN A 65 2.31 9.01 -3.21
CA ASN A 65 1.26 9.07 -2.20
C ASN A 65 -0.05 9.62 -2.76
N PHE A 66 -1.11 8.86 -2.60
CA PHE A 66 -2.50 9.30 -2.75
C PHE A 66 -3.11 9.47 -1.37
N VAL A 67 -3.16 10.71 -0.88
CA VAL A 67 -3.71 11.04 0.44
C VAL A 67 -5.17 10.58 0.52
N GLY A 68 -5.49 9.88 1.60
CA GLY A 68 -6.80 9.27 1.80
C GLY A 68 -6.94 7.86 1.22
N VAL A 69 -5.98 7.39 0.44
CA VAL A 69 -6.01 6.06 -0.19
C VAL A 69 -4.88 5.16 0.33
N ASN A 70 -3.65 5.37 -0.15
CA ASN A 70 -2.49 4.59 0.31
C ASN A 70 -1.73 5.24 1.45
N GLN A 71 -2.10 6.48 1.82
CA GLN A 71 -1.53 7.25 2.93
C GLN A 71 -2.61 8.09 3.60
N PHE A 72 -2.64 8.11 4.93
CA PHE A 72 -3.61 8.82 5.75
C PHE A 72 -5.08 8.54 5.38
N PRO A 73 -5.51 7.26 5.31
CA PRO A 73 -6.90 6.94 5.04
C PRO A 73 -7.81 7.39 6.18
N ASN A 74 -9.07 7.70 5.86
CA ASN A 74 -10.06 7.94 6.89
C ASN A 74 -10.47 6.61 7.53
N PHE A 75 -10.16 6.41 8.81
CA PHE A 75 -10.42 5.17 9.56
C PHE A 75 -11.91 4.88 9.75
N ASN A 76 -12.74 5.92 9.70
CA ASN A 76 -14.18 5.83 9.94
C ASN A 76 -15.01 5.88 8.65
N GLU A 77 -14.35 5.92 7.49
CA GLU A 77 -15.06 5.97 6.22
C GLU A 77 -15.87 4.71 5.97
N LYS A 78 -17.13 4.93 5.63
CA LYS A 78 -18.05 3.89 5.18
C LYS A 78 -18.56 4.27 3.81
N ILE A 79 -18.54 3.33 2.88
CA ILE A 79 -19.14 3.52 1.55
C ILE A 79 -20.62 3.23 1.69
N ASP A 80 -21.46 4.26 1.55
CA ASP A 80 -22.89 4.23 1.71
C ASP A 80 -23.69 4.16 0.38
N ARG A 81 -22.96 4.15 -0.74
CA ARG A 81 -23.53 4.08 -2.09
C ARG A 81 -22.81 3.06 -2.96
N PRO A 82 -23.51 2.45 -3.94
CA PRO A 82 -22.89 1.51 -4.85
C PRO A 82 -21.82 2.24 -5.66
N LEU A 83 -20.62 1.64 -5.70
CA LEU A 83 -19.54 2.08 -6.58
C LEU A 83 -19.73 1.43 -7.95
N CYS A 84 -19.42 2.19 -9.01
CA CYS A 84 -19.39 1.63 -10.36
C CYS A 84 -18.25 0.61 -10.45
N SER A 85 -18.55 -0.61 -10.89
CA SER A 85 -17.54 -1.65 -11.13
C SER A 85 -16.49 -1.22 -12.16
N CYS A 86 -16.85 -0.34 -13.08
CA CYS A 86 -15.94 0.23 -14.10
C CYS A 86 -14.73 0.99 -13.48
N ILE A 87 -14.81 1.39 -12.20
CA ILE A 87 -13.68 2.02 -11.48
C ILE A 87 -12.57 1.00 -11.20
N PHE A 88 -12.95 -0.27 -11.00
CA PHE A 88 -12.04 -1.34 -10.56
C PHE A 88 -11.63 -2.28 -11.71
N GLU A 89 -12.48 -2.41 -12.69
CA GLU A 89 -12.28 -3.23 -13.89
C GLU A 89 -12.46 -2.33 -15.12
N PRO A 90 -11.41 -1.60 -15.53
CA PRO A 90 -11.49 -0.82 -16.76
C PRO A 90 -11.83 -1.77 -17.93
N GLU A 91 -12.91 -1.46 -18.63
CA GLU A 91 -13.33 -2.22 -19.79
C GLU A 91 -12.21 -2.22 -20.84
N ASP A 92 -11.93 -3.39 -21.40
CA ASP A 92 -10.98 -3.52 -22.50
C ASP A 92 -11.74 -3.13 -23.76
N GLU A 93 -11.67 -1.85 -24.13
CA GLU A 93 -12.36 -1.31 -25.31
C GLU A 93 -11.68 -1.71 -26.64
N THR A 94 -10.62 -2.51 -26.57
CA THR A 94 -9.95 -2.98 -27.78
C THR A 94 -10.83 -4.02 -28.48
N ALA A 95 -11.38 -3.68 -29.64
CA ALA A 95 -12.10 -4.65 -30.46
C ALA A 95 -11.15 -5.78 -30.93
N GLU A 96 -11.65 -7.00 -31.02
CA GLU A 96 -10.85 -8.17 -31.44
C GLU A 96 -10.12 -7.95 -32.78
N ASP A 97 -10.69 -7.13 -33.69
CA ASP A 97 -10.15 -6.79 -35.00
C ASP A 97 -9.45 -5.43 -35.05
N ALA A 98 -9.08 -4.84 -33.92
CA ALA A 98 -8.45 -3.52 -33.91
C ALA A 98 -7.03 -3.57 -34.48
N GLU A 99 -6.74 -2.73 -35.51
CA GLU A 99 -5.38 -2.57 -36.06
C GLU A 99 -4.37 -1.98 -35.05
N ILE A 100 -4.88 -1.32 -34.01
CA ILE A 100 -4.07 -0.61 -33.00
C ILE A 100 -4.56 -1.01 -31.61
N GLU A 101 -3.64 -1.50 -30.77
CA GLU A 101 -3.92 -1.75 -29.35
C GLU A 101 -4.27 -0.42 -28.66
N THR A 102 -5.39 -0.38 -27.94
CA THR A 102 -5.82 0.81 -27.20
C THR A 102 -5.00 0.98 -25.92
N LEU A 103 -4.79 2.23 -25.50
CA LEU A 103 -4.21 2.54 -24.19
C LEU A 103 -5.31 2.50 -23.14
N LYS A 104 -5.18 1.60 -22.16
CA LYS A 104 -6.12 1.51 -21.04
C LYS A 104 -6.07 2.76 -20.18
N SER A 105 -7.21 3.40 -20.01
CA SER A 105 -7.38 4.48 -19.05
C SER A 105 -7.76 3.89 -17.70
N TYR A 106 -7.00 4.20 -16.64
CA TYR A 106 -7.31 3.75 -15.29
C TYR A 106 -6.88 4.79 -14.25
N ARG A 107 -7.42 4.65 -13.04
CA ARG A 107 -7.07 5.51 -11.91
C ARG A 107 -5.85 4.96 -11.18
N GLY A 108 -4.86 5.81 -10.87
CA GLY A 108 -3.68 5.40 -10.11
C GLY A 108 -4.00 4.67 -8.79
N PRO A 109 -4.97 5.13 -7.97
CA PRO A 109 -5.33 4.45 -6.72
C PRO A 109 -6.24 3.22 -6.88
N ALA A 110 -6.67 2.84 -8.10
CA ALA A 110 -7.68 1.79 -8.33
C ALA A 110 -7.39 0.46 -7.62
N ALA A 111 -6.13 0.03 -7.55
CA ALA A 111 -5.75 -1.21 -6.89
C ALA A 111 -6.01 -1.19 -5.36
N PHE A 112 -5.77 -0.05 -4.69
CA PHE A 112 -6.10 0.13 -3.27
C PHE A 112 -7.61 0.27 -3.05
N GLU A 113 -8.31 0.98 -3.95
CA GLU A 113 -9.76 1.13 -3.90
C GLU A 113 -10.46 -0.22 -4.05
N ALA A 114 -10.03 -1.05 -5.01
CA ALA A 114 -10.54 -2.40 -5.19
C ALA A 114 -10.27 -3.31 -3.99
N MET A 115 -9.08 -3.23 -3.40
CA MET A 115 -8.75 -3.95 -2.17
C MET A 115 -9.66 -3.54 -1.02
N ARG A 116 -9.86 -2.23 -0.81
CA ARG A 116 -10.74 -1.70 0.23
C ARG A 116 -12.19 -2.13 0.03
N LEU A 117 -12.69 -2.11 -1.22
CA LEU A 117 -14.03 -2.56 -1.55
C LEU A 117 -14.27 -4.03 -1.16
N LYS A 118 -13.27 -4.91 -1.38
CA LYS A 118 -13.37 -6.32 -0.93
C LYS A 118 -13.58 -6.41 0.57
N THR A 119 -12.85 -5.61 1.36
CA THR A 119 -13.06 -5.55 2.82
C THR A 119 -14.46 -5.04 3.16
N ASP A 120 -14.96 -4.03 2.46
CA ASP A 120 -16.30 -3.46 2.72
C ASP A 120 -17.40 -4.48 2.40
N VAL A 121 -17.30 -5.21 1.31
CA VAL A 121 -18.23 -6.31 0.94
C VAL A 121 -18.21 -7.42 1.98
N TYR A 122 -17.02 -7.86 2.39
CA TYR A 122 -16.88 -8.86 3.45
C TYR A 122 -17.48 -8.38 4.78
N ALA A 123 -17.21 -7.12 5.14
CA ALA A 123 -17.65 -6.52 6.39
C ALA A 123 -19.20 -6.39 6.49
N ALA A 124 -19.88 -6.28 5.36
CA ALA A 124 -21.36 -6.22 5.34
C ALA A 124 -22.00 -7.51 5.86
N GLN A 125 -21.34 -8.66 5.76
CA GLN A 125 -21.83 -9.95 6.19
C GLN A 125 -21.18 -10.47 7.48
N ASN A 126 -19.89 -10.19 7.69
CA ASN A 126 -19.08 -10.81 8.73
C ASN A 126 -18.62 -9.83 9.83
N GLY A 127 -18.87 -8.53 9.63
CA GLY A 127 -18.24 -7.50 10.42
C GLY A 127 -16.82 -7.17 9.92
N ARG A 128 -16.36 -5.98 10.23
CA ARG A 128 -15.04 -5.49 9.80
C ARG A 128 -13.94 -6.15 10.62
N PRO A 129 -12.91 -6.76 10.01
CA PRO A 129 -11.80 -7.36 10.75
C PRO A 129 -11.08 -6.33 11.62
N VAL A 130 -10.88 -6.66 12.89
CA VAL A 130 -10.21 -5.79 13.86
C VAL A 130 -8.71 -6.01 13.82
N VAL A 131 -7.96 -4.93 13.61
CA VAL A 131 -6.50 -4.87 13.76
C VAL A 131 -6.19 -4.13 15.05
N TYR A 132 -5.62 -4.83 16.02
CA TYR A 132 -5.38 -4.30 17.34
C TYR A 132 -3.90 -4.02 17.56
N MET A 133 -3.57 -2.79 17.98
CA MET A 133 -2.19 -2.43 18.31
C MET A 133 -1.81 -2.99 19.66
N PHE A 134 -0.61 -3.56 19.76
CA PHE A 134 0.00 -4.10 20.99
C PHE A 134 1.27 -3.32 21.34
N PRO A 135 1.12 -2.06 21.80
CA PRO A 135 2.28 -1.23 22.11
C PRO A 135 2.90 -1.61 23.47
N MET A 136 4.20 -1.93 23.47
CA MET A 136 4.98 -2.19 24.68
C MET A 136 6.33 -1.47 24.66
N GLY A 137 6.97 -1.34 25.81
CA GLY A 137 8.32 -0.81 25.94
C GLY A 137 8.43 0.71 25.74
N ASN A 138 9.47 1.13 25.03
CA ASN A 138 9.82 2.56 24.84
C ASN A 138 8.66 3.38 24.27
N LEU A 139 8.26 4.43 25.00
CA LEU A 139 7.07 5.23 24.68
C LEU A 139 7.12 5.89 23.29
N ALA A 140 8.27 6.43 22.90
CA ALA A 140 8.41 7.12 21.61
C ALA A 140 8.31 6.13 20.45
N MET A 141 9.04 5.01 20.55
CA MET A 141 9.10 4.00 19.50
C MET A 141 7.79 3.25 19.37
N ARG A 142 7.18 2.80 20.48
CA ARG A 142 5.88 2.09 20.42
C ARG A 142 4.78 2.94 19.81
N LYS A 143 4.75 4.27 20.09
CA LYS A 143 3.78 5.20 19.48
C LYS A 143 4.04 5.37 17.99
N ALA A 144 5.27 5.58 17.57
CA ALA A 144 5.62 5.73 16.16
C ALA A 144 5.28 4.46 15.36
N ARG A 145 5.57 3.28 15.91
CA ARG A 145 5.24 1.99 15.30
C ARG A 145 3.74 1.74 15.23
N ALA A 146 2.99 2.06 16.30
CA ALA A 146 1.53 1.95 16.32
C ALA A 146 0.89 2.88 15.29
N GLN A 147 1.31 4.14 15.21
CA GLN A 147 0.81 5.09 14.22
C GLN A 147 1.09 4.63 12.79
N PHE A 148 2.29 4.12 12.52
CA PHE A 148 2.64 3.54 11.23
C PHE A 148 1.73 2.35 10.89
N ALA A 149 1.55 1.42 11.83
CA ALA A 149 0.72 0.23 11.65
C ALA A 149 -0.77 0.57 11.46
N CYS A 150 -1.31 1.52 12.23
CA CYS A 150 -2.67 2.02 12.04
C CYS A 150 -2.90 2.54 10.62
N ASN A 151 -2.00 3.40 10.15
CA ASN A 151 -2.05 3.94 8.79
C ASN A 151 -1.91 2.82 7.74
N PHE A 152 -1.04 1.82 8.00
CA PHE A 152 -0.81 0.69 7.11
C PHE A 152 -2.09 -0.13 6.90
N PHE A 153 -2.68 -0.64 7.97
CA PHE A 153 -3.83 -1.53 7.90
C PHE A 153 -5.13 -0.81 7.54
N ALA A 154 -5.28 0.45 7.91
CA ALA A 154 -6.45 1.23 7.55
C ALA A 154 -6.60 1.47 6.05
N CYS A 155 -5.51 1.41 5.25
CA CYS A 155 -5.58 1.47 3.79
C CYS A 155 -6.36 0.30 3.18
N ALA A 156 -6.41 -0.86 3.84
CA ALA A 156 -7.25 -2.00 3.43
C ALA A 156 -8.69 -1.89 3.93
N GLY A 157 -9.04 -0.85 4.68
CA GLY A 157 -10.36 -0.70 5.25
C GLY A 157 -10.62 -1.55 6.50
N PHE A 158 -9.60 -2.11 7.14
CA PHE A 158 -9.74 -2.80 8.41
C PHE A 158 -10.10 -1.84 9.55
N GLU A 159 -10.79 -2.34 10.58
CA GLU A 159 -11.03 -1.57 11.80
C GLU A 159 -9.76 -1.54 12.66
N VAL A 160 -9.07 -0.41 12.70
CA VAL A 160 -7.85 -0.27 13.50
C VAL A 160 -8.16 0.26 14.89
N LYS A 161 -7.63 -0.41 15.92
CA LYS A 161 -7.77 -0.02 17.33
C LYS A 161 -6.40 0.23 17.94
N ASP A 162 -6.12 1.50 18.22
CA ASP A 162 -4.93 1.94 18.95
C ASP A 162 -5.21 2.09 20.45
N ASN A 163 -4.16 2.09 21.26
CA ASN A 163 -4.25 2.25 22.70
C ASN A 163 -2.95 2.83 23.28
N ASN A 164 -2.95 3.10 24.60
CA ASN A 164 -1.83 3.72 25.27
C ASN A 164 -0.66 2.76 25.58
N GLY A 165 -0.81 1.47 25.30
CA GLY A 165 0.17 0.42 25.56
C GLY A 165 -0.02 -0.30 26.89
N PHE A 166 0.69 -1.42 27.03
CA PHE A 166 0.55 -2.36 28.13
C PHE A 166 1.84 -2.39 28.95
N LYS A 167 1.70 -2.73 30.23
CA LYS A 167 2.85 -2.94 31.12
C LYS A 167 3.33 -4.39 31.10
N THR A 168 2.42 -5.33 30.87
CA THR A 168 2.70 -6.76 30.82
C THR A 168 2.12 -7.38 29.53
N VAL A 169 2.67 -8.52 29.11
CA VAL A 169 2.15 -9.28 27.97
C VAL A 169 0.74 -9.76 28.23
N ASP A 170 0.44 -10.19 29.47
CA ASP A 170 -0.90 -10.69 29.83
C ASP A 170 -1.99 -9.62 29.71
N GLU A 171 -1.73 -8.40 30.13
CA GLU A 171 -2.67 -7.28 29.92
C GLU A 171 -2.97 -7.07 28.44
N GLY A 172 -1.93 -7.10 27.60
CA GLY A 172 -2.09 -6.94 26.16
C GLY A 172 -2.83 -8.10 25.50
N VAL A 173 -2.52 -9.32 25.89
CA VAL A 173 -3.21 -10.54 25.39
C VAL A 173 -4.69 -10.48 25.75
N GLN A 174 -5.02 -10.18 26.98
CA GLN A 174 -6.41 -10.06 27.44
C GLN A 174 -7.18 -9.01 26.61
N ALA A 175 -6.59 -7.84 26.42
CA ALA A 175 -7.19 -6.76 25.63
C ALA A 175 -7.41 -7.18 24.15
N CYS A 176 -6.47 -7.91 23.55
CA CYS A 176 -6.63 -8.44 22.18
C CYS A 176 -7.81 -9.41 22.09
N LEU A 177 -7.96 -10.31 23.07
CA LEU A 177 -9.04 -11.29 23.10
C LEU A 177 -10.40 -10.63 23.30
N GLU A 178 -10.51 -9.68 24.24
CA GLU A 178 -11.73 -8.90 24.49
C GLU A 178 -12.20 -8.12 23.26
N ASN A 179 -11.25 -7.59 22.48
CA ASN A 179 -11.56 -6.87 21.24
C ASN A 179 -11.73 -7.79 20.03
N LYS A 180 -11.63 -9.11 20.19
CA LYS A 180 -11.74 -10.11 19.10
C LYS A 180 -10.82 -9.76 17.92
N ALA A 181 -9.56 -9.40 18.23
CA ALA A 181 -8.59 -9.01 17.24
C ALA A 181 -8.33 -10.14 16.22
N ALA A 182 -8.55 -9.85 14.94
CA ALA A 182 -8.18 -10.75 13.84
C ALA A 182 -6.67 -10.65 13.51
N ILE A 183 -6.12 -9.45 13.67
CA ILE A 183 -4.68 -9.17 13.52
C ILE A 183 -4.21 -8.43 14.77
N VAL A 184 -3.08 -8.84 15.32
CA VAL A 184 -2.41 -8.15 16.45
C VAL A 184 -1.06 -7.65 15.97
N VAL A 185 -0.81 -6.35 16.13
CA VAL A 185 0.43 -5.72 15.69
C VAL A 185 1.28 -5.35 16.89
N LEU A 186 2.39 -6.06 17.08
CA LEU A 186 3.37 -5.78 18.12
C LEU A 186 4.14 -4.51 17.76
N CYS A 187 4.12 -3.52 18.64
CA CYS A 187 4.69 -2.19 18.41
C CYS A 187 5.67 -1.84 19.54
N SER A 188 6.97 -1.83 19.25
CA SER A 188 8.04 -1.49 20.20
C SER A 188 9.29 -0.99 19.48
N SER A 189 10.37 -0.77 20.21
CA SER A 189 11.70 -0.58 19.62
C SER A 189 12.28 -1.93 19.16
N ASP A 190 13.21 -1.87 18.19
CA ASP A 190 13.73 -3.07 17.53
C ASP A 190 14.48 -4.01 18.50
N ASP A 191 15.12 -3.45 19.53
CA ASP A 191 15.85 -4.17 20.58
C ASP A 191 14.93 -4.85 21.63
N GLU A 192 13.70 -4.36 21.80
CA GLU A 192 12.76 -4.88 22.79
C GLU A 192 11.95 -6.10 22.31
N TYR A 193 11.80 -6.31 20.98
CA TYR A 193 10.97 -7.38 20.45
C TYR A 193 11.39 -8.78 20.91
N ALA A 194 12.68 -9.06 20.98
CA ALA A 194 13.19 -10.35 21.42
C ALA A 194 12.71 -10.76 22.84
N GLY A 195 12.45 -9.75 23.69
CA GLY A 195 12.07 -9.97 25.11
C GLY A 195 10.60 -10.34 25.30
N PHE A 196 9.66 -9.84 24.49
CA PHE A 196 8.23 -10.06 24.74
C PHE A 196 7.46 -10.68 23.56
N ALA A 197 7.93 -10.48 22.31
CA ALA A 197 7.19 -10.92 21.15
C ALA A 197 6.98 -12.45 21.10
N PRO A 198 7.95 -13.31 21.49
CA PRO A 198 7.73 -14.74 21.53
C PRO A 198 6.64 -15.16 22.52
N GLU A 199 6.58 -14.54 23.69
CA GLU A 199 5.54 -14.81 24.69
C GLU A 199 4.16 -14.40 24.19
N ALA A 200 4.04 -13.19 23.60
CA ALA A 200 2.80 -12.71 23.01
C ALA A 200 2.33 -13.62 21.86
N PHE A 201 3.27 -14.09 21.04
CA PHE A 201 2.99 -15.02 19.94
C PHE A 201 2.42 -16.35 20.46
N GLU A 202 3.06 -16.98 21.42
CA GLU A 202 2.59 -18.28 21.96
C GLU A 202 1.18 -18.20 22.54
N LYS A 203 0.82 -17.07 23.14
CA LYS A 203 -0.51 -16.86 23.74
C LYS A 203 -1.60 -16.53 22.71
N LEU A 204 -1.24 -16.01 21.52
CA LEU A 204 -2.19 -15.47 20.52
C LEU A 204 -2.16 -16.19 19.17
N LYS A 205 -1.17 -17.05 18.86
CA LYS A 205 -0.98 -17.67 17.53
C LYS A 205 -2.19 -18.43 16.98
N ASP A 206 -3.00 -19.03 17.86
CA ASP A 206 -4.20 -19.78 17.48
C ASP A 206 -5.47 -18.89 17.47
N LYS A 207 -5.34 -17.60 17.77
CA LYS A 207 -6.46 -16.66 17.93
C LYS A 207 -6.42 -15.51 16.92
N ALA A 208 -5.23 -15.06 16.56
CA ALA A 208 -5.04 -13.91 15.68
C ALA A 208 -3.77 -14.06 14.83
N ILE A 209 -3.71 -13.32 13.73
CA ILE A 209 -2.48 -13.16 12.95
C ILE A 209 -1.56 -12.18 13.68
N ILE A 210 -0.37 -12.63 14.07
CA ILE A 210 0.59 -11.78 14.77
C ILE A 210 1.56 -11.13 13.77
N VAL A 211 1.74 -9.82 13.90
CA VAL A 211 2.57 -9.00 13.02
C VAL A 211 3.53 -8.17 13.87
N VAL A 212 4.78 -8.06 13.45
CA VAL A 212 5.78 -7.18 14.07
C VAL A 212 5.90 -5.90 13.25
N ALA A 213 5.71 -4.74 13.90
CA ALA A 213 5.87 -3.43 13.25
C ALA A 213 7.35 -3.00 13.29
N GLY A 214 8.12 -3.42 12.33
CA GLY A 214 9.55 -3.15 12.21
C GLY A 214 10.29 -4.22 11.43
N ASN A 215 11.60 -4.08 11.38
CA ASN A 215 12.50 -5.11 10.85
C ASN A 215 13.71 -5.22 11.79
N PRO A 216 13.52 -5.77 13.01
CA PRO A 216 14.55 -5.85 14.03
C PRO A 216 15.69 -6.78 13.61
N GLU A 217 16.89 -6.55 14.16
CA GLU A 217 18.05 -7.44 13.97
C GLU A 217 17.77 -8.86 14.50
N SER A 218 16.92 -8.98 15.54
CA SER A 218 16.46 -10.24 16.12
C SER A 218 15.45 -11.01 15.23
N ARG A 219 15.12 -10.51 14.04
CA ARG A 219 14.15 -11.15 13.13
C ARG A 219 14.43 -12.64 12.87
N PRO A 220 15.66 -13.11 12.58
CA PRO A 220 15.91 -14.52 12.36
C PRO A 220 15.55 -15.41 13.58
N GLU A 221 15.78 -14.90 14.79
CA GLU A 221 15.44 -15.61 16.04
C GLU A 221 13.92 -15.64 16.27
N LEU A 222 13.22 -14.55 15.91
CA LEU A 222 11.77 -14.45 16.01
C LEU A 222 11.09 -15.36 14.96
N GLU A 223 11.61 -15.42 13.75
CA GLU A 223 11.12 -16.32 12.70
C GLU A 223 11.29 -17.79 13.09
N ALA A 224 12.40 -18.15 13.72
CA ALA A 224 12.62 -19.50 14.26
C ALA A 224 11.58 -19.88 15.33
N LYS A 225 10.96 -18.89 15.99
CA LYS A 225 9.86 -19.07 16.96
C LYS A 225 8.46 -18.94 16.33
N GLY A 226 8.37 -18.78 15.00
CA GLY A 226 7.11 -18.74 14.27
C GLY A 226 6.54 -17.35 13.92
N LEU A 227 7.20 -16.27 14.33
CA LEU A 227 6.78 -14.90 13.96
C LEU A 227 7.23 -14.59 12.52
N MET A 228 6.34 -14.79 11.57
CA MET A 228 6.66 -14.71 10.13
C MET A 228 6.19 -13.42 9.46
N ASN A 229 5.40 -12.58 10.14
CA ASN A 229 4.80 -11.41 9.51
C ASN A 229 5.45 -10.13 10.04
N TYR A 230 5.98 -9.31 9.13
CA TYR A 230 6.66 -8.06 9.45
C TYR A 230 6.16 -6.94 8.53
N ILE A 231 5.90 -5.77 9.10
CA ILE A 231 5.55 -4.57 8.33
C ILE A 231 6.56 -3.46 8.59
N HIS A 232 7.09 -2.88 7.54
CA HIS A 232 8.06 -1.78 7.60
C HIS A 232 7.98 -0.89 6.35
N VAL A 233 8.67 0.24 6.36
CA VAL A 233 8.61 1.27 5.30
C VAL A 233 9.05 0.81 3.90
N LYS A 234 9.75 -0.32 3.79
CA LYS A 234 10.23 -0.87 2.51
C LYS A 234 9.30 -1.95 1.93
N ASN A 235 8.20 -2.32 2.61
CA ASN A 235 7.25 -3.31 2.10
C ASN A 235 6.51 -2.79 0.86
N ASN A 236 6.10 -3.73 0.00
CA ASN A 236 5.02 -3.47 -0.94
C ASN A 236 3.70 -3.52 -0.16
N VAL A 237 3.19 -2.34 0.21
CA VAL A 237 2.03 -2.21 1.10
C VAL A 237 0.78 -2.85 0.50
N LEU A 238 0.57 -2.70 -0.81
CA LEU A 238 -0.59 -3.27 -1.49
C LEU A 238 -0.57 -4.81 -1.43
N GLU A 239 0.56 -5.43 -1.74
CA GLU A 239 0.68 -6.89 -1.75
C GLU A 239 0.63 -7.49 -0.34
N GLU A 240 1.26 -6.85 0.64
CA GLU A 240 1.14 -7.26 2.04
C GLU A 240 -0.31 -7.23 2.53
N LEU A 241 -1.03 -6.14 2.25
CA LEU A 241 -2.42 -6.01 2.65
C LEU A 241 -3.35 -7.02 1.96
N LYS A 242 -3.15 -7.28 0.66
CA LYS A 242 -3.84 -8.37 -0.04
C LYS A 242 -3.55 -9.73 0.59
N GLY A 243 -2.30 -9.98 1.00
CA GLY A 243 -1.91 -11.19 1.71
C GLY A 243 -2.66 -11.35 3.05
N TYR A 244 -2.86 -10.27 3.80
CA TYR A 244 -3.68 -10.30 5.02
C TYR A 244 -5.16 -10.53 4.72
N GLN A 245 -5.70 -9.94 3.65
CA GLN A 245 -7.08 -10.23 3.21
C GLN A 245 -7.26 -11.72 2.93
N GLN A 246 -6.36 -12.32 2.14
CA GLN A 246 -6.41 -13.77 1.84
C GLN A 246 -6.36 -14.64 3.10
N LYS A 247 -5.49 -14.31 4.07
CA LYS A 247 -5.41 -15.02 5.35
C LYS A 247 -6.70 -14.92 6.18
N LEU A 248 -7.49 -13.87 5.97
CA LEU A 248 -8.78 -13.63 6.63
C LEU A 248 -9.99 -14.14 5.83
N GLY A 249 -9.77 -14.69 4.63
CA GLY A 249 -10.84 -15.19 3.76
C GLY A 249 -11.61 -14.10 3.01
N ILE A 250 -10.95 -12.95 2.70
CA ILE A 250 -11.49 -11.79 1.98
C ILE A 250 -11.07 -11.79 0.51
#